data_bcdfa96d3111a1fb138fca798960db80
#
_entry.id   bcdfa96d3111a1fb138fca798960db80
#
_cell.length_a   1.000
_cell.length_b   1.000
_cell.length_c   1.000
_cell.angle_alpha   90.00
_cell.angle_beta   90.00
_cell.angle_gamma   90.00
#
_symmetry.space_group_name_H-M   'P 1'
#
loop_
_entity.id
_entity.type
_entity.pdbx_description
1 polymer ?
#
loop_
_entity_poly.entity_id
_entity_poly.type
_entity_poly.pdbx_seq_one_letter_code
_entity_poly.pdbx_strand_id
1 'polypeptide(L)'
;RVAAEMAEKSRVRVFAVSGYAGSVNPEHELAVKRIVTEETGLHVCCGHELSELLNFYVRANTAVLNARIIPLLESFIEDVEKTLQLRNVSAPMMVVKGDGSLMASEIAKSRPIETILSGPAASIAGARYLTQVGDATVVDVGGTTSDIGCIADGKVEVCPKGAKVGGWRTHVQALDMSTVGLGGDSEILFEEQKLTVGPRRIAPISWLAAHHDIEKQLDFLKRHDDYYLTTTKPLEFFVRTGSGSGYTPSPHEQTVLDALDGYPCSLLELAERIEAGHWMMVQTKSLEDSHSIQRCGLTPTDILHTLDRMDMWNRDAASTMSGIFAGRLQEPTKEFAGMIFTMISDRLITELMKKQLRLEEHSNSID
;
A
#
# COMPACT_ATOMS: atom_id res chain seq x y z
N ARG A 1 0.20 -39.27 2.09
CA ARG A 1 -0.31 -39.54 0.73
C ARG A 1 -1.06 -38.32 0.18
N VAL A 2 -2.18 -37.87 0.81
CA VAL A 2 -2.95 -36.69 0.31
C VAL A 2 -2.08 -35.43 0.24
N ALA A 3 -1.26 -35.14 1.26
CA ALA A 3 -0.36 -34.00 1.27
C ALA A 3 0.69 -34.08 0.15
N ALA A 4 1.27 -35.23 -0.11
CA ALA A 4 2.21 -35.44 -1.20
C ALA A 4 1.53 -35.23 -2.58
N GLU A 5 0.32 -35.75 -2.78
CA GLU A 5 -0.45 -35.50 -4.00
C GLU A 5 -0.78 -34.01 -4.20
N MET A 6 -1.10 -33.27 -3.12
CA MET A 6 -1.35 -31.81 -3.16
C MET A 6 -0.05 -31.04 -3.51
N ALA A 7 1.07 -31.42 -2.91
CA ALA A 7 2.37 -30.79 -3.19
C ALA A 7 2.76 -30.92 -4.67
N GLU A 8 2.57 -32.11 -5.25
CA GLU A 8 2.90 -32.38 -6.65
C GLU A 8 1.95 -31.69 -7.64
N LYS A 9 0.63 -31.80 -7.41
CA LYS A 9 -0.39 -31.35 -8.38
C LYS A 9 -0.72 -29.87 -8.31
N SER A 10 -0.61 -29.23 -7.13
CA SER A 10 -1.17 -27.89 -6.88
C SER A 10 -0.11 -26.82 -6.62
N ARG A 11 1.18 -27.10 -6.81
CA ARG A 11 2.29 -26.17 -6.53
C ARG A 11 2.23 -25.57 -5.11
N VAL A 12 1.75 -26.36 -4.15
CA VAL A 12 1.70 -25.94 -2.74
C VAL A 12 3.13 -25.71 -2.25
N ARG A 13 3.36 -24.60 -1.56
CA ARG A 13 4.67 -24.23 -1.00
C ARG A 13 4.72 -24.37 0.52
N VAL A 14 3.57 -24.22 1.20
CA VAL A 14 3.45 -24.28 2.66
C VAL A 14 2.11 -24.90 3.01
N PHE A 15 2.07 -25.70 4.08
CA PHE A 15 0.85 -26.25 4.65
C PHE A 15 0.49 -25.50 5.93
N ALA A 16 -0.81 -25.29 6.16
CA ALA A 16 -1.36 -24.81 7.43
C ALA A 16 -2.14 -25.93 8.10
N VAL A 17 -1.86 -26.15 9.37
CA VAL A 17 -2.54 -27.15 10.21
C VAL A 17 -3.17 -26.46 11.42
N SER A 18 -4.46 -26.69 11.67
CA SER A 18 -5.13 -26.17 12.86
C SER A 18 -6.09 -27.21 13.41
N GLY A 19 -5.83 -27.64 14.65
CA GLY A 19 -6.67 -28.56 15.40
C GLY A 19 -7.66 -27.83 16.29
N TYR A 20 -8.88 -28.39 16.48
CA TYR A 20 -9.88 -27.77 17.34
C TYR A 20 -9.37 -27.51 18.76
N ALA A 21 -8.70 -28.48 19.36
CA ALA A 21 -8.12 -28.39 20.70
C ALA A 21 -6.64 -27.95 20.71
N GLY A 22 -6.09 -27.47 19.60
CA GLY A 22 -4.65 -27.18 19.48
C GLY A 22 -4.11 -26.14 20.48
N SER A 23 -4.97 -25.25 20.99
CA SER A 23 -4.57 -24.30 22.05
C SER A 23 -4.40 -24.94 23.44
N VAL A 24 -4.97 -26.13 23.67
CA VAL A 24 -4.91 -26.86 24.95
C VAL A 24 -3.97 -28.07 24.83
N ASN A 25 -4.06 -28.80 23.71
CA ASN A 25 -3.19 -29.93 23.42
C ASN A 25 -2.73 -29.87 21.93
N PRO A 26 -1.46 -29.53 21.68
CA PRO A 26 -0.93 -29.41 20.33
C PRO A 26 -0.48 -30.73 19.69
N GLU A 27 -0.56 -31.89 20.40
CA GLU A 27 -0.01 -33.16 19.94
C GLU A 27 -0.50 -33.58 18.55
N HIS A 28 -1.78 -33.36 18.25
CA HIS A 28 -2.33 -33.68 16.94
C HIS A 28 -1.77 -32.79 15.83
N GLU A 29 -1.63 -31.50 16.09
CA GLU A 29 -1.02 -30.57 15.13
C GLU A 29 0.45 -30.91 14.88
N LEU A 30 1.20 -31.21 15.97
CA LEU A 30 2.61 -31.63 15.88
C LEU A 30 2.78 -32.97 15.14
N ALA A 31 1.90 -33.96 15.37
CA ALA A 31 1.95 -35.23 14.68
C ALA A 31 1.69 -35.03 13.16
N VAL A 32 0.71 -34.21 12.79
CA VAL A 32 0.42 -33.89 11.38
C VAL A 32 1.58 -33.12 10.77
N LYS A 33 2.13 -32.11 11.49
CA LYS A 33 3.31 -31.36 11.03
C LYS A 33 4.46 -32.28 10.69
N ARG A 34 4.83 -33.19 11.58
CA ARG A 34 5.90 -34.17 11.38
C ARG A 34 5.65 -35.00 10.10
N ILE A 35 4.47 -35.63 10.01
CA ILE A 35 4.12 -36.51 8.89
C ILE A 35 4.18 -35.73 7.55
N VAL A 36 3.59 -34.52 7.50
CA VAL A 36 3.56 -33.73 6.26
C VAL A 36 4.97 -33.28 5.88
N THR A 37 5.79 -32.85 6.84
CA THR A 37 7.17 -32.45 6.59
C THR A 37 8.02 -33.64 6.09
N GLU A 38 7.89 -34.81 6.72
CA GLU A 38 8.61 -36.03 6.29
C GLU A 38 8.21 -36.49 4.87
N GLU A 39 6.92 -36.39 4.53
CA GLU A 39 6.40 -36.85 3.24
C GLU A 39 6.61 -35.86 2.09
N THR A 40 6.70 -34.54 2.37
CA THR A 40 6.71 -33.50 1.32
C THR A 40 7.97 -32.65 1.31
N GLY A 41 8.72 -32.61 2.41
CA GLY A 41 9.83 -31.68 2.60
C GLY A 41 9.42 -30.20 2.73
N LEU A 42 8.10 -29.90 2.74
CA LEU A 42 7.59 -28.55 2.75
C LEU A 42 7.37 -28.02 4.17
N HIS A 43 7.40 -26.71 4.31
CA HIS A 43 7.13 -26.03 5.58
C HIS A 43 5.68 -26.24 6.03
N VAL A 44 5.48 -26.47 7.32
CA VAL A 44 4.14 -26.64 7.94
C VAL A 44 3.99 -25.66 9.09
N CYS A 45 3.00 -24.81 9.00
CA CYS A 45 2.62 -23.83 10.00
C CYS A 45 1.46 -24.39 10.86
N CYS A 46 1.65 -24.46 12.17
CA CYS A 46 0.60 -24.92 13.09
C CYS A 46 -0.11 -23.76 13.78
N GLY A 47 -1.42 -23.91 14.01
CA GLY A 47 -2.23 -22.89 14.66
C GLY A 47 -1.80 -22.58 16.09
N HIS A 48 -1.43 -23.60 16.87
CA HIS A 48 -0.96 -23.43 18.26
C HIS A 48 0.37 -22.65 18.36
N GLU A 49 1.21 -22.70 17.31
CA GLU A 49 2.48 -21.95 17.27
C GLU A 49 2.25 -20.43 17.18
N LEU A 50 1.07 -20.01 16.70
CA LEU A 50 0.73 -18.61 16.47
C LEU A 50 -0.19 -18.04 17.54
N SER A 51 -0.97 -18.87 18.23
CA SER A 51 -1.91 -18.40 19.25
C SER A 51 -2.36 -19.51 20.19
N GLU A 52 -2.33 -19.19 21.47
CA GLU A 52 -2.89 -20.01 22.56
C GLU A 52 -4.36 -19.67 22.85
N LEU A 53 -4.90 -18.63 22.21
CA LEU A 53 -6.27 -18.17 22.46
C LEU A 53 -7.29 -19.19 21.93
N LEU A 54 -8.43 -19.27 22.61
CA LEU A 54 -9.60 -20.01 22.15
C LEU A 54 -10.11 -19.38 20.85
N ASN A 55 -11.12 -19.94 20.23
CA ASN A 55 -11.66 -19.61 18.92
C ASN A 55 -10.87 -20.25 17.77
N PHE A 56 -11.24 -21.48 17.51
CA PHE A 56 -10.67 -22.32 16.45
C PHE A 56 -10.65 -21.63 15.08
N TYR A 57 -11.74 -20.95 14.67
CA TYR A 57 -11.80 -20.29 13.35
C TYR A 57 -10.80 -19.17 13.21
N VAL A 58 -10.65 -18.33 14.23
CA VAL A 58 -9.67 -17.22 14.20
C VAL A 58 -8.25 -17.76 14.18
N ARG A 59 -7.97 -18.84 14.94
CA ARG A 59 -6.67 -19.48 14.94
C ARG A 59 -6.36 -20.14 13.60
N ALA A 60 -7.32 -20.83 12.99
CA ALA A 60 -7.17 -21.43 11.66
C ALA A 60 -6.91 -20.35 10.59
N ASN A 61 -7.67 -19.25 10.60
CA ASN A 61 -7.43 -18.11 9.70
C ASN A 61 -6.03 -17.53 9.90
N THR A 62 -5.59 -17.38 11.15
CA THR A 62 -4.25 -16.89 11.46
C THR A 62 -3.18 -17.80 10.85
N ALA A 63 -3.33 -19.13 11.01
CA ALA A 63 -2.39 -20.11 10.45
C ALA A 63 -2.35 -20.09 8.92
N VAL A 64 -3.50 -20.00 8.26
CA VAL A 64 -3.60 -19.95 6.79
C VAL A 64 -2.97 -18.66 6.25
N LEU A 65 -3.27 -17.50 6.86
CA LEU A 65 -2.69 -16.24 6.45
C LEU A 65 -1.17 -16.22 6.69
N ASN A 66 -0.70 -16.75 7.81
CA ASN A 66 0.73 -16.89 8.10
C ASN A 66 1.42 -17.75 7.02
N ALA A 67 0.89 -18.94 6.76
CA ALA A 67 1.43 -19.86 5.75
C ALA A 67 1.52 -19.21 4.36
N ARG A 68 0.55 -18.37 4.00
CA ARG A 68 0.54 -17.66 2.71
C ARG A 68 1.68 -16.64 2.58
N ILE A 69 2.09 -16.01 3.68
CA ILE A 69 3.10 -14.95 3.68
C ILE A 69 4.53 -15.53 3.80
N ILE A 70 4.70 -16.69 4.43
CA ILE A 70 6.03 -17.31 4.68
C ILE A 70 6.95 -17.25 3.45
N PRO A 71 6.58 -17.75 2.26
CA PRO A 71 7.52 -17.79 1.14
C PRO A 71 7.98 -16.42 0.64
N LEU A 72 7.12 -15.40 0.80
CA LEU A 72 7.42 -14.03 0.39
C LEU A 72 8.37 -13.35 1.37
N LEU A 73 8.05 -13.44 2.67
CA LEU A 73 8.86 -12.77 3.69
C LEU A 73 10.21 -13.47 3.87
N GLU A 74 10.27 -14.79 3.79
CA GLU A 74 11.52 -15.55 3.83
C GLU A 74 12.48 -15.08 2.74
N SER A 75 12.03 -15.09 1.47
CA SER A 75 12.83 -14.60 0.34
C SER A 75 13.27 -13.14 0.53
N PHE A 76 12.37 -12.27 0.97
CA PHE A 76 12.69 -10.86 1.22
C PHE A 76 13.76 -10.70 2.32
N ILE A 77 13.62 -11.40 3.45
CA ILE A 77 14.60 -11.36 4.55
C ILE A 77 15.95 -11.85 4.07
N GLU A 78 16.00 -12.98 3.34
CA GLU A 78 17.26 -13.51 2.79
C GLU A 78 17.95 -12.52 1.85
N ASP A 79 17.21 -11.83 1.00
CA ASP A 79 17.77 -10.85 0.07
C ASP A 79 18.31 -9.60 0.81
N VAL A 80 17.62 -9.18 1.86
CA VAL A 80 18.11 -8.10 2.75
C VAL A 80 19.37 -8.57 3.48
N GLU A 81 19.39 -9.76 4.07
CA GLU A 81 20.56 -10.33 4.77
C GLU A 81 21.78 -10.43 3.84
N LYS A 82 21.59 -10.94 2.62
CA LYS A 82 22.66 -10.97 1.59
C LYS A 82 23.19 -9.57 1.27
N THR A 83 22.28 -8.59 1.14
CA THR A 83 22.65 -7.19 0.84
C THR A 83 23.44 -6.57 2.00
N LEU A 84 23.04 -6.81 3.24
CA LEU A 84 23.78 -6.36 4.42
C LEU A 84 25.17 -6.99 4.48
N GLN A 85 25.30 -8.27 4.21
CA GLN A 85 26.60 -8.97 4.15
C GLN A 85 27.50 -8.37 3.08
N LEU A 86 26.98 -8.09 1.87
CA LEU A 86 27.73 -7.43 0.79
C LEU A 86 28.21 -6.03 1.17
N ARG A 87 27.50 -5.37 2.08
CA ARG A 87 27.86 -4.04 2.64
C ARG A 87 28.71 -4.13 3.91
N ASN A 88 29.17 -5.32 4.30
CA ASN A 88 29.93 -5.57 5.53
C ASN A 88 29.20 -5.12 6.81
N VAL A 89 27.88 -5.18 6.83
CA VAL A 89 27.06 -4.94 8.02
C VAL A 89 26.87 -6.26 8.76
N SER A 90 27.43 -6.37 9.97
CA SER A 90 27.37 -7.57 10.81
C SER A 90 26.36 -7.48 11.97
N ALA A 91 25.61 -6.37 12.06
CA ALA A 91 24.58 -6.20 13.07
C ALA A 91 23.43 -7.21 12.87
N PRO A 92 22.88 -7.79 13.96
CA PRO A 92 21.74 -8.68 13.86
C PRO A 92 20.52 -7.93 13.32
N MET A 93 19.84 -8.54 12.33
CA MET A 93 18.65 -7.96 11.75
C MET A 93 17.43 -8.21 12.64
N MET A 94 16.75 -7.14 13.03
CA MET A 94 15.51 -7.15 13.78
C MET A 94 14.36 -6.67 12.90
N VAL A 95 13.20 -7.28 13.08
CA VAL A 95 11.97 -6.95 12.32
C VAL A 95 10.95 -6.37 13.28
N VAL A 96 10.31 -5.26 12.92
CA VAL A 96 9.24 -4.65 13.69
C VAL A 96 7.96 -5.47 13.53
N LYS A 97 7.27 -5.72 14.64
CA LYS A 97 5.96 -6.37 14.69
C LYS A 97 4.83 -5.35 14.57
N GLY A 98 3.62 -5.86 14.29
CA GLY A 98 2.42 -5.04 14.22
C GLY A 98 1.99 -4.39 15.55
N ASP A 99 2.53 -4.84 16.68
CA ASP A 99 2.36 -4.25 18.01
C ASP A 99 3.46 -3.22 18.38
N GLY A 100 4.38 -2.93 17.45
CA GLY A 100 5.50 -2.01 17.65
C GLY A 100 6.72 -2.61 18.37
N SER A 101 6.66 -3.87 18.79
CA SER A 101 7.81 -4.59 19.37
C SER A 101 8.75 -5.12 18.27
N LEU A 102 9.90 -5.65 18.67
CA LEU A 102 10.91 -6.21 17.77
C LEU A 102 11.00 -7.72 17.90
N MET A 103 11.26 -8.41 16.80
CA MET A 103 11.63 -9.82 16.79
C MET A 103 12.86 -10.06 15.89
N ALA A 104 13.60 -11.13 16.13
CA ALA A 104 14.71 -11.53 15.29
C ALA A 104 14.19 -11.97 13.90
N SER A 105 15.00 -11.74 12.84
CA SER A 105 14.66 -12.12 11.47
C SER A 105 14.30 -13.60 11.32
N GLU A 106 14.97 -14.50 12.03
CA GLU A 106 14.66 -15.94 12.00
C GLU A 106 13.25 -16.26 12.52
N ILE A 107 12.76 -15.52 13.54
CA ILE A 107 11.40 -15.67 14.03
C ILE A 107 10.42 -15.11 13.01
N ALA A 108 10.76 -13.98 12.38
CA ALA A 108 9.92 -13.38 11.36
C ALA A 108 9.68 -14.30 10.14
N LYS A 109 10.68 -15.10 9.73
CA LYS A 109 10.55 -16.10 8.67
C LYS A 109 9.46 -17.14 8.97
N SER A 110 9.30 -17.56 10.23
CA SER A 110 8.29 -18.55 10.64
C SER A 110 6.94 -17.93 11.02
N ARG A 111 6.94 -16.70 11.51
CA ARG A 111 5.75 -15.96 11.99
C ARG A 111 5.53 -14.64 11.25
N PRO A 112 5.54 -14.62 9.90
CA PRO A 112 5.41 -13.38 9.12
C PRO A 112 4.11 -12.63 9.38
N ILE A 113 3.05 -13.30 9.83
CA ILE A 113 1.77 -12.65 10.15
C ILE A 113 1.90 -11.60 11.26
N GLU A 114 2.89 -11.73 12.15
CA GLU A 114 3.15 -10.75 13.21
C GLU A 114 3.75 -9.44 12.68
N THR A 115 4.24 -9.40 11.42
CA THR A 115 4.76 -8.17 10.79
C THR A 115 3.67 -7.33 10.10
N ILE A 116 2.43 -7.77 10.11
CA ILE A 116 1.33 -7.04 9.52
C ILE A 116 1.13 -5.72 10.27
N LEU A 117 0.99 -4.61 9.52
CA LEU A 117 0.92 -3.25 10.04
C LEU A 117 2.20 -2.77 10.76
N SER A 118 3.35 -3.41 10.53
CA SER A 118 4.61 -3.02 11.18
C SER A 118 5.12 -1.64 10.78
N GLY A 119 4.87 -1.18 9.56
CA GLY A 119 5.25 0.17 9.11
C GLY A 119 4.62 1.28 9.95
N PRO A 120 3.29 1.39 9.98
CA PRO A 120 2.59 2.32 10.86
C PRO A 120 2.90 2.12 12.34
N ALA A 121 3.07 0.87 12.79
CA ALA A 121 3.46 0.58 14.16
C ALA A 121 4.83 1.16 14.53
N ALA A 122 5.80 1.07 13.60
CA ALA A 122 7.12 1.67 13.76
C ALA A 122 7.04 3.21 13.83
N SER A 123 6.21 3.82 12.98
CA SER A 123 6.00 5.28 12.97
C SER A 123 5.43 5.79 14.31
N ILE A 124 4.40 5.11 14.84
CA ILE A 124 3.79 5.49 16.13
C ILE A 124 4.75 5.26 17.29
N ALA A 125 5.46 4.12 17.32
CA ALA A 125 6.46 3.84 18.32
C ALA A 125 7.63 4.83 18.25
N GLY A 126 8.06 5.20 17.05
CA GLY A 126 9.07 6.22 16.80
C GLY A 126 8.63 7.61 17.27
N ALA A 127 7.41 8.03 16.94
CA ALA A 127 6.83 9.28 17.39
C ALA A 127 6.80 9.37 18.93
N ARG A 128 6.34 8.32 19.60
CA ARG A 128 6.37 8.21 21.07
C ARG A 128 7.79 8.35 21.63
N TYR A 129 8.75 7.64 21.05
CA TYR A 129 10.15 7.67 21.48
C TYR A 129 10.75 9.07 21.35
N LEU A 130 10.51 9.74 20.25
CA LEU A 130 11.07 11.06 19.96
C LEU A 130 10.43 12.18 20.78
N THR A 131 9.12 12.13 21.00
CA THR A 131 8.38 13.22 21.63
C THR A 131 8.24 13.06 23.15
N GLN A 132 8.33 11.83 23.67
CA GLN A 132 8.13 11.49 25.08
C GLN A 132 6.78 11.93 25.65
N VAL A 133 5.76 12.17 24.81
CA VAL A 133 4.41 12.56 25.24
C VAL A 133 3.66 11.36 25.83
N GLY A 134 2.89 11.62 26.91
CA GLY A 134 2.07 10.63 27.58
C GLY A 134 0.82 10.28 26.76
N ASP A 135 0.10 11.30 26.28
CA ASP A 135 -1.14 11.17 25.52
C ASP A 135 -1.04 11.93 24.21
N ALA A 136 -1.27 11.24 23.11
CA ALA A 136 -1.20 11.84 21.78
C ALA A 136 -1.99 11.04 20.74
N THR A 137 -2.45 11.72 19.72
CA THR A 137 -2.84 11.10 18.46
C THR A 137 -1.72 11.31 17.44
N VAL A 138 -1.27 10.23 16.84
CA VAL A 138 -0.24 10.23 15.79
C VAL A 138 -0.93 10.03 14.45
N VAL A 139 -0.63 10.92 13.51
CA VAL A 139 -1.08 10.81 12.11
C VAL A 139 0.17 10.66 11.24
N ASP A 140 0.35 9.48 10.65
CA ASP A 140 1.41 9.20 9.70
C ASP A 140 0.87 9.37 8.28
N VAL A 141 1.30 10.43 7.58
CA VAL A 141 0.87 10.72 6.22
C VAL A 141 1.92 10.24 5.25
N GLY A 142 1.67 9.05 4.68
CA GLY A 142 2.53 8.46 3.65
C GLY A 142 2.17 8.90 2.23
N GLY A 143 2.78 8.25 1.24
CA GLY A 143 2.42 8.48 -0.18
C GLY A 143 1.06 7.88 -0.54
N THR A 144 0.72 6.71 0.01
CA THR A 144 -0.49 5.94 -0.35
C THR A 144 -1.62 6.10 0.66
N THR A 145 -1.29 6.04 1.95
CA THR A 145 -2.24 6.03 3.07
C THR A 145 -1.83 7.03 4.13
N SER A 146 -2.82 7.42 4.92
CA SER A 146 -2.58 8.08 6.20
C SER A 146 -3.04 7.14 7.31
N ASP A 147 -2.16 6.87 8.26
CA ASP A 147 -2.38 5.96 9.38
C ASP A 147 -2.52 6.75 10.68
N ILE A 148 -3.58 6.45 11.44
CA ILE A 148 -3.96 7.19 12.66
C ILE A 148 -3.92 6.23 13.83
N GLY A 149 -3.06 6.50 14.82
CA GLY A 149 -2.93 5.72 16.05
C GLY A 149 -2.94 6.61 17.28
N CYS A 150 -3.22 6.03 18.44
CA CYS A 150 -3.26 6.74 19.71
C CYS A 150 -2.20 6.23 20.69
N ILE A 151 -1.68 7.14 21.49
CA ILE A 151 -0.84 6.89 22.65
C ILE A 151 -1.64 7.32 23.85
N ALA A 152 -1.83 6.44 24.84
CA ALA A 152 -2.50 6.72 26.08
C ALA A 152 -1.62 6.23 27.25
N ASP A 153 -1.45 7.04 28.29
CA ASP A 153 -0.59 6.76 29.43
C ASP A 153 0.85 6.34 29.03
N GLY A 154 1.37 6.95 27.97
CA GLY A 154 2.69 6.63 27.43
C GLY A 154 2.78 5.25 26.76
N LYS A 155 1.68 4.59 26.44
CA LYS A 155 1.62 3.30 25.74
C LYS A 155 0.86 3.44 24.45
N VAL A 156 1.30 2.72 23.43
CA VAL A 156 0.55 2.65 22.17
C VAL A 156 -0.60 1.67 22.34
N GLU A 157 -1.79 2.07 21.93
CA GLU A 157 -2.97 1.22 22.05
C GLU A 157 -2.91 0.03 21.10
N VAL A 158 -3.23 -1.15 21.64
CA VAL A 158 -3.24 -2.43 20.91
C VAL A 158 -4.69 -2.88 20.73
N CYS A 159 -5.01 -3.38 19.53
CA CYS A 159 -6.34 -3.93 19.25
C CYS A 159 -6.60 -5.19 20.10
N PRO A 160 -7.51 -5.17 21.09
CA PRO A 160 -7.70 -6.29 22.02
C PRO A 160 -8.29 -7.53 21.33
N LYS A 161 -8.94 -7.36 20.19
CA LYS A 161 -9.58 -8.45 19.43
C LYS A 161 -8.68 -9.02 18.33
N GLY A 162 -7.42 -8.61 18.25
CA GLY A 162 -6.47 -8.99 17.18
C GLY A 162 -6.69 -8.26 15.85
N ALA A 163 -5.65 -8.23 15.03
CA ALA A 163 -5.66 -7.56 13.74
C ALA A 163 -6.69 -8.16 12.77
N LYS A 164 -7.27 -7.28 11.94
CA LYS A 164 -8.12 -7.69 10.81
C LYS A 164 -7.35 -7.55 9.50
N VAL A 165 -7.17 -8.65 8.80
CA VAL A 165 -6.36 -8.73 7.57
C VAL A 165 -7.23 -9.21 6.41
N GLY A 166 -7.35 -8.41 5.35
CA GLY A 166 -8.16 -8.77 4.18
C GLY A 166 -9.61 -9.13 4.52
N GLY A 167 -10.18 -8.51 5.55
CA GLY A 167 -11.52 -8.83 6.06
C GLY A 167 -11.56 -9.96 7.09
N TRP A 168 -10.50 -10.74 7.28
CA TRP A 168 -10.41 -11.86 8.21
C TRP A 168 -9.79 -11.42 9.54
N ARG A 169 -10.44 -11.80 10.64
CA ARG A 169 -9.90 -11.59 11.99
C ARG A 169 -8.78 -12.61 12.25
N THR A 170 -7.73 -12.14 12.93
CA THR A 170 -6.59 -12.96 13.36
C THR A 170 -6.39 -12.84 14.87
N HIS A 171 -5.59 -13.72 15.46
CA HIS A 171 -5.15 -13.60 16.86
C HIS A 171 -3.85 -12.77 17.00
N VAL A 172 -3.37 -12.15 15.93
CA VAL A 172 -2.16 -11.34 15.95
C VAL A 172 -2.42 -10.04 16.68
N GLN A 173 -1.60 -9.72 17.65
CA GLN A 173 -1.59 -8.40 18.27
C GLN A 173 -1.06 -7.37 17.29
N ALA A 174 -1.81 -6.31 17.09
CA ALA A 174 -1.42 -5.16 16.30
C ALA A 174 -1.94 -3.90 16.96
N LEU A 175 -1.32 -2.78 16.65
CA LEU A 175 -1.78 -1.49 17.14
C LEU A 175 -3.22 -1.23 16.68
N ASP A 176 -4.00 -0.60 17.54
CA ASP A 176 -5.33 -0.09 17.16
C ASP A 176 -5.16 1.15 16.29
N MET A 177 -5.28 0.94 14.98
CA MET A 177 -5.07 1.98 13.97
C MET A 177 -6.24 2.10 13.02
N SER A 178 -6.45 3.32 12.53
CA SER A 178 -7.33 3.61 11.41
C SER A 178 -6.47 4.00 10.20
N THR A 179 -6.64 3.31 9.09
CA THR A 179 -5.95 3.60 7.83
C THR A 179 -6.92 4.24 6.85
N VAL A 180 -6.53 5.39 6.30
CA VAL A 180 -7.28 6.13 5.29
C VAL A 180 -6.52 6.04 3.97
N GLY A 181 -7.19 5.66 2.87
CA GLY A 181 -6.61 5.65 1.52
C GLY A 181 -6.46 7.09 1.00
N LEU A 182 -5.57 7.85 1.63
CA LEU A 182 -5.26 9.23 1.34
C LEU A 182 -3.79 9.48 1.71
N GLY A 183 -3.00 9.94 0.77
CA GLY A 183 -1.58 10.24 0.96
C GLY A 183 -1.06 11.23 -0.07
N GLY A 184 0.23 11.52 -0.03
CA GLY A 184 0.89 12.48 -0.92
C GLY A 184 0.80 12.10 -2.41
N ASP A 185 0.69 10.81 -2.73
CA ASP A 185 0.58 10.28 -4.10
C ASP A 185 -0.88 9.94 -4.49
N SER A 186 -1.87 10.41 -3.72
CA SER A 186 -3.29 10.21 -4.06
C SER A 186 -3.63 10.97 -5.34
N GLU A 187 -4.30 10.30 -6.27
CA GLU A 187 -4.77 10.89 -7.51
C GLU A 187 -5.73 12.05 -7.21
N ILE A 188 -5.50 13.20 -7.82
CA ILE A 188 -6.46 14.29 -7.87
C ILE A 188 -7.20 14.18 -9.20
N LEU A 189 -8.51 13.99 -9.14
CA LEU A 189 -9.34 13.78 -10.32
C LEU A 189 -10.56 14.70 -10.28
N PHE A 190 -10.83 15.34 -11.42
CA PHE A 190 -12.09 16.04 -11.67
C PHE A 190 -12.90 15.22 -12.67
N GLU A 191 -14.08 14.80 -12.29
CA GLU A 191 -14.98 13.99 -13.12
C GLU A 191 -16.42 14.29 -12.73
N GLU A 192 -17.30 14.45 -13.71
CA GLU A 192 -18.74 14.73 -13.50
C GLU A 192 -18.98 15.93 -12.56
N GLN A 193 -18.22 17.00 -12.74
CA GLN A 193 -18.25 18.21 -11.90
C GLN A 193 -17.87 17.98 -10.44
N LYS A 194 -17.24 16.86 -10.12
CA LYS A 194 -16.78 16.53 -8.79
C LYS A 194 -15.26 16.42 -8.75
N LEU A 195 -14.66 17.18 -7.84
CA LEU A 195 -13.24 17.06 -7.50
C LEU A 195 -13.09 15.96 -6.45
N THR A 196 -12.14 15.06 -6.63
CA THR A 196 -11.85 13.96 -5.71
C THR A 196 -10.35 13.83 -5.48
N VAL A 197 -9.96 13.35 -4.28
CA VAL A 197 -8.57 13.03 -3.91
C VAL A 197 -8.51 11.59 -3.42
N GLY A 198 -7.74 10.75 -4.13
CA GLY A 198 -7.64 9.33 -3.85
C GLY A 198 -8.94 8.54 -4.10
N PRO A 199 -9.04 7.27 -3.72
CA PRO A 199 -8.03 6.48 -3.00
C PRO A 199 -6.93 5.90 -3.91
N ARG A 200 -6.99 6.07 -5.25
CA ARG A 200 -5.98 5.54 -6.17
C ARG A 200 -4.65 6.26 -5.89
N ARG A 201 -3.56 5.47 -5.86
CA ARG A 201 -2.20 5.98 -5.88
C ARG A 201 -1.69 6.08 -7.31
N ILE A 202 -1.06 7.22 -7.64
CA ILE A 202 -0.35 7.45 -8.91
C ILE A 202 1.00 8.09 -8.64
N ALA A 203 1.91 8.12 -9.62
CA ALA A 203 3.14 8.88 -9.44
C ALA A 203 2.89 10.38 -9.71
N PRO A 204 3.52 11.29 -8.92
CA PRO A 204 3.40 12.73 -9.13
C PRO A 204 3.90 13.17 -10.52
N ILE A 205 3.24 14.15 -11.13
CA ILE A 205 3.69 14.69 -12.42
C ILE A 205 5.05 15.40 -12.29
N SER A 206 5.34 16.00 -11.15
CA SER A 206 6.64 16.59 -10.82
C SER A 206 7.74 15.55 -10.81
N TRP A 207 7.48 14.34 -10.29
CA TRP A 207 8.40 13.22 -10.34
C TRP A 207 8.66 12.79 -11.79
N LEU A 208 7.60 12.64 -12.59
CA LEU A 208 7.73 12.25 -13.99
C LEU A 208 8.62 13.24 -14.76
N ALA A 209 8.36 14.53 -14.59
CA ALA A 209 9.13 15.60 -15.27
C ALA A 209 10.57 15.76 -14.75
N ALA A 210 10.89 15.26 -13.56
CA ALA A 210 12.26 15.21 -13.06
C ALA A 210 13.08 14.08 -13.68
N HIS A 211 12.43 13.05 -14.21
CA HIS A 211 13.09 11.87 -14.79
C HIS A 211 12.95 11.79 -16.32
N HIS A 212 12.01 12.52 -16.90
CA HIS A 212 11.71 12.54 -18.33
C HIS A 212 11.41 13.94 -18.80
N ASP A 213 11.84 14.28 -20.00
CA ASP A 213 11.44 15.53 -20.67
C ASP A 213 10.00 15.39 -21.18
N ILE A 214 9.07 16.07 -20.51
CA ILE A 214 7.63 16.09 -20.87
C ILE A 214 7.11 17.49 -21.20
N GLU A 215 7.98 18.46 -21.47
CA GLU A 215 7.60 19.85 -21.73
C GLU A 215 6.64 19.96 -22.93
N LYS A 216 6.96 19.26 -24.01
CA LYS A 216 6.12 19.24 -25.23
C LYS A 216 4.73 18.64 -24.97
N GLN A 217 4.65 17.61 -24.15
CA GLN A 217 3.39 16.95 -23.77
C GLN A 217 2.53 17.85 -22.87
N LEU A 218 3.17 18.57 -21.93
CA LEU A 218 2.45 19.56 -21.12
C LEU A 218 1.93 20.73 -21.97
N ASP A 219 2.72 21.20 -22.93
CA ASP A 219 2.28 22.23 -23.88
C ASP A 219 1.19 21.74 -24.83
N PHE A 220 1.21 20.47 -25.20
CA PHE A 220 0.11 19.84 -25.93
C PHE A 220 -1.18 19.86 -25.10
N LEU A 221 -1.13 19.49 -23.82
CA LEU A 221 -2.30 19.51 -22.94
C LEU A 221 -2.87 20.91 -22.74
N LYS A 222 -2.02 21.94 -22.56
CA LYS A 222 -2.47 23.34 -22.47
C LYS A 222 -3.30 23.78 -23.68
N ARG A 223 -2.90 23.35 -24.87
CA ARG A 223 -3.59 23.72 -26.14
C ARG A 223 -4.90 22.97 -26.34
N HIS A 224 -5.08 21.82 -25.69
CA HIS A 224 -6.27 20.97 -25.80
C HIS A 224 -7.16 21.02 -24.55
N ASP A 225 -6.95 21.99 -23.67
CA ASP A 225 -7.66 22.13 -22.40
C ASP A 225 -9.18 22.32 -22.57
N ASP A 226 -9.60 23.00 -23.61
CA ASP A 226 -11.04 23.27 -23.89
C ASP A 226 -11.84 22.02 -24.29
N TYR A 227 -11.19 20.92 -24.65
CA TYR A 227 -11.84 19.78 -25.27
C TYR A 227 -12.55 18.82 -24.28
N TYR A 228 -12.18 18.84 -22.97
CA TYR A 228 -12.67 17.85 -21.97
C TYR A 228 -13.12 18.49 -20.66
N LEU A 229 -14.14 19.34 -20.73
CA LEU A 229 -14.65 20.10 -19.59
C LEU A 229 -15.24 19.24 -18.44
N THR A 230 -15.51 17.95 -18.69
CA THR A 230 -16.19 17.07 -17.72
C THR A 230 -15.27 16.12 -16.96
N THR A 231 -14.04 15.92 -17.42
CA THR A 231 -13.09 14.99 -16.77
C THR A 231 -11.63 15.36 -17.03
N THR A 232 -10.77 15.08 -16.07
CA THR A 232 -9.30 15.23 -16.19
C THR A 232 -8.58 13.92 -16.49
N LYS A 233 -9.29 12.80 -16.62
CA LYS A 233 -8.68 11.49 -16.97
C LYS A 233 -7.81 11.52 -18.22
N PRO A 234 -8.16 12.18 -19.32
CA PRO A 234 -7.31 12.23 -20.51
C PRO A 234 -5.96 12.90 -20.30
N LEU A 235 -5.80 13.69 -19.21
CA LEU A 235 -4.58 14.41 -18.86
C LEU A 235 -3.57 13.56 -18.07
N GLU A 236 -3.98 12.36 -17.63
CA GLU A 236 -3.08 11.43 -16.94
C GLU A 236 -2.01 10.93 -17.89
N PHE A 237 -0.80 10.78 -17.36
CA PHE A 237 0.35 10.29 -18.11
C PHE A 237 0.62 8.82 -17.83
N PHE A 238 1.25 8.18 -18.79
CA PHE A 238 1.79 6.84 -18.66
C PHE A 238 3.26 6.82 -19.05
N VAL A 239 4.05 6.04 -18.29
CA VAL A 239 5.46 5.80 -18.59
C VAL A 239 5.75 4.31 -18.49
N ARG A 240 6.57 3.79 -19.41
CA ARG A 240 7.02 2.41 -19.37
C ARG A 240 8.04 2.20 -18.26
N THR A 241 7.86 1.18 -17.40
CA THR A 241 8.75 0.92 -16.26
C THR A 241 9.79 -0.15 -16.53
N GLY A 242 9.63 -0.96 -17.54
CA GLY A 242 10.53 -2.06 -17.89
C GLY A 242 10.51 -3.27 -16.94
N SER A 243 9.66 -3.26 -15.91
CA SER A 243 9.70 -4.26 -14.83
C SER A 243 8.69 -5.40 -14.93
N GLY A 244 7.92 -5.50 -16.00
CA GLY A 244 6.91 -6.54 -16.21
C GLY A 244 7.46 -7.97 -16.40
N SER A 245 8.31 -8.45 -15.48
CA SER A 245 8.86 -9.79 -15.57
C SER A 245 7.78 -10.85 -15.39
N GLY A 246 7.57 -11.68 -16.42
CA GLY A 246 6.62 -12.79 -16.39
C GLY A 246 5.22 -12.47 -16.91
N TYR A 247 4.93 -11.24 -17.31
CA TYR A 247 3.70 -10.88 -17.99
C TYR A 247 3.86 -10.96 -19.51
N THR A 248 2.91 -11.60 -20.18
CA THR A 248 2.87 -11.65 -21.66
C THR A 248 1.74 -10.73 -22.11
N PRO A 249 2.06 -9.59 -22.72
CA PRO A 249 1.05 -8.64 -23.20
C PRO A 249 0.28 -9.20 -24.37
N SER A 250 -1.00 -8.88 -24.47
CA SER A 250 -1.82 -9.09 -25.68
C SER A 250 -1.33 -8.19 -26.83
N PRO A 251 -1.75 -8.43 -28.08
CA PRO A 251 -1.36 -7.57 -29.20
C PRO A 251 -1.71 -6.09 -29.01
N HIS A 252 -2.88 -5.79 -28.41
CA HIS A 252 -3.28 -4.42 -28.11
C HIS A 252 -2.39 -3.80 -27.01
N GLU A 253 -2.11 -4.54 -25.94
CA GLU A 253 -1.22 -4.07 -24.87
C GLU A 253 0.22 -3.88 -25.36
N GLN A 254 0.67 -4.71 -26.31
CA GLN A 254 1.97 -4.51 -26.97
C GLN A 254 2.02 -3.19 -27.74
N THR A 255 0.93 -2.85 -28.48
CA THR A 255 0.82 -1.57 -29.17
C THR A 255 0.91 -0.38 -28.20
N VAL A 256 0.28 -0.50 -27.02
CA VAL A 256 0.40 0.52 -25.95
C VAL A 256 1.83 0.62 -25.44
N LEU A 257 2.51 -0.51 -25.17
CA LEU A 257 3.90 -0.53 -24.72
C LEU A 257 4.84 0.07 -25.77
N ASP A 258 4.64 -0.23 -27.05
CA ASP A 258 5.47 0.29 -28.14
C ASP A 258 5.28 1.81 -28.30
N ALA A 259 4.05 2.32 -28.12
CA ALA A 259 3.75 3.75 -28.14
C ALA A 259 4.38 4.52 -26.97
N LEU A 260 4.65 3.83 -25.85
CA LEU A 260 5.33 4.38 -24.66
C LEU A 260 6.84 4.16 -24.68
N ASP A 261 7.38 3.51 -25.72
CA ASP A 261 8.82 3.24 -25.77
C ASP A 261 9.59 4.53 -26.04
N GLY A 262 10.44 4.89 -25.06
CA GLY A 262 11.30 6.08 -25.11
C GLY A 262 10.71 7.38 -24.56
N TYR A 263 9.39 7.53 -24.45
CA TYR A 263 8.81 8.71 -23.80
C TYR A 263 7.47 8.46 -23.10
N PRO A 264 7.23 9.17 -21.95
CA PRO A 264 5.91 9.27 -21.36
C PRO A 264 4.95 10.03 -22.30
N CYS A 265 3.67 9.67 -22.28
CA CYS A 265 2.64 10.46 -22.93
C CYS A 265 1.34 10.50 -22.12
N SER A 266 0.52 11.52 -22.36
CA SER A 266 -0.80 11.59 -21.77
C SER A 266 -1.72 10.52 -22.36
N LEU A 267 -2.80 10.18 -21.64
CA LEU A 267 -3.80 9.24 -22.15
C LEU A 267 -4.40 9.74 -23.49
N LEU A 268 -4.55 11.05 -23.62
CA LEU A 268 -5.00 11.68 -24.86
C LEU A 268 -4.03 11.43 -26.01
N GLU A 269 -2.75 11.73 -25.79
CA GLU A 269 -1.69 11.52 -26.78
C GLU A 269 -1.49 10.04 -27.10
N LEU A 270 -1.61 9.17 -26.08
CA LEU A 270 -1.52 7.72 -26.26
C LEU A 270 -2.63 7.19 -27.16
N ALA A 271 -3.86 7.68 -26.98
CA ALA A 271 -4.99 7.32 -27.84
C ALA A 271 -4.77 7.70 -29.29
N GLU A 272 -4.20 8.89 -29.56
CA GLU A 272 -3.84 9.33 -30.90
C GLU A 272 -2.73 8.45 -31.51
N ARG A 273 -1.67 8.16 -30.75
CA ARG A 273 -0.54 7.34 -31.21
C ARG A 273 -0.92 5.91 -31.61
N ILE A 274 -1.86 5.30 -30.85
CA ILE A 274 -2.33 3.94 -31.15
C ILE A 274 -3.58 3.91 -32.03
N GLU A 275 -3.98 5.06 -32.56
CA GLU A 275 -5.17 5.22 -33.40
C GLU A 275 -6.46 4.63 -32.76
N ALA A 276 -6.61 4.79 -31.45
CA ALA A 276 -7.73 4.23 -30.71
C ALA A 276 -9.07 4.91 -30.95
N GLY A 277 -9.08 6.04 -31.67
CA GLY A 277 -10.29 6.84 -31.97
C GLY A 277 -10.79 7.64 -30.76
N HIS A 278 -10.70 7.12 -29.55
CA HIS A 278 -11.07 7.82 -28.32
C HIS A 278 -10.25 7.30 -27.12
N TRP A 279 -9.88 8.19 -26.19
CA TRP A 279 -9.05 7.83 -25.03
C TRP A 279 -9.67 6.73 -24.15
N MET A 280 -11.00 6.64 -24.05
CA MET A 280 -11.70 5.57 -23.31
C MET A 280 -11.47 4.15 -23.88
N MET A 281 -11.01 4.05 -25.12
CA MET A 281 -10.71 2.77 -25.76
C MET A 281 -9.32 2.24 -25.37
N VAL A 282 -8.49 3.07 -24.76
CA VAL A 282 -7.13 2.69 -24.32
C VAL A 282 -7.23 1.87 -23.03
N GLN A 283 -6.82 0.60 -23.10
CA GLN A 283 -6.83 -0.30 -21.95
C GLN A 283 -5.43 -0.35 -21.32
N THR A 284 -5.30 0.16 -20.11
CA THR A 284 -4.02 0.25 -19.38
C THR A 284 -3.97 -0.63 -18.14
N LYS A 285 -5.13 -1.09 -17.63
CA LYS A 285 -5.24 -1.73 -16.31
C LYS A 285 -4.33 -2.94 -16.13
N SER A 286 -4.32 -3.89 -17.07
CA SER A 286 -3.48 -5.09 -16.94
C SER A 286 -1.99 -4.75 -16.99
N LEU A 287 -1.62 -3.73 -17.77
CA LEU A 287 -0.24 -3.23 -17.84
C LEU A 287 0.18 -2.53 -16.55
N GLU A 288 -0.74 -1.81 -15.88
CA GLU A 288 -0.53 -1.22 -14.56
C GLU A 288 -0.41 -2.32 -13.50
N ASP A 289 -1.34 -3.29 -13.49
CA ASP A 289 -1.37 -4.41 -12.54
C ASP A 289 -0.10 -5.31 -12.65
N SER A 290 0.46 -5.43 -13.86
CA SER A 290 1.72 -6.14 -14.10
C SER A 290 2.97 -5.30 -13.86
N HIS A 291 2.82 -4.04 -13.46
CA HIS A 291 3.91 -3.07 -13.34
C HIS A 291 4.73 -2.86 -14.63
N SER A 292 4.13 -3.09 -15.80
CA SER A 292 4.77 -2.81 -17.09
C SER A 292 4.77 -1.33 -17.43
N ILE A 293 3.77 -0.61 -16.92
CA ILE A 293 3.63 0.85 -17.02
C ILE A 293 3.28 1.46 -15.66
N GLN A 294 3.63 2.73 -15.48
CA GLN A 294 3.26 3.55 -14.33
C GLN A 294 2.37 4.69 -14.76
N ARG A 295 1.23 4.85 -14.08
CA ARG A 295 0.37 6.03 -14.23
C ARG A 295 0.92 7.20 -13.43
N CYS A 296 0.92 8.39 -14.02
CA CYS A 296 1.35 9.64 -13.41
C CYS A 296 0.28 10.71 -13.62
N GLY A 297 0.19 11.65 -12.70
CA GLY A 297 -0.77 12.75 -12.80
C GLY A 297 -0.65 13.71 -11.64
N LEU A 298 -1.68 14.55 -11.45
CA LEU A 298 -1.70 15.52 -10.37
C LEU A 298 -1.97 14.86 -9.01
N THR A 299 -1.14 15.16 -8.03
CA THR A 299 -1.20 14.61 -6.67
C THR A 299 -1.08 15.70 -5.61
N PRO A 300 -1.41 15.45 -4.32
CA PRO A 300 -1.12 16.38 -3.23
C PRO A 300 0.36 16.77 -3.13
N THR A 301 1.29 15.89 -3.48
CA THR A 301 2.73 16.19 -3.58
C THR A 301 2.99 17.30 -4.61
N ASP A 302 2.35 17.26 -5.77
CA ASP A 302 2.48 18.31 -6.79
C ASP A 302 1.89 19.64 -6.31
N ILE A 303 0.81 19.60 -5.53
CA ILE A 303 0.25 20.81 -4.91
C ILE A 303 1.26 21.46 -3.94
N LEU A 304 2.03 20.67 -3.19
CA LEU A 304 3.10 21.20 -2.33
C LEU A 304 4.21 21.88 -3.16
N HIS A 305 4.60 21.30 -4.30
CA HIS A 305 5.52 21.91 -5.24
C HIS A 305 4.97 23.21 -5.80
N THR A 306 3.71 23.24 -6.22
CA THR A 306 3.02 24.43 -6.75
C THR A 306 2.98 25.57 -5.74
N LEU A 307 2.81 25.26 -4.44
CA LEU A 307 2.77 26.23 -3.34
C LEU A 307 4.12 26.59 -2.75
N ASP A 308 5.22 26.15 -3.35
CA ASP A 308 6.58 26.43 -2.85
C ASP A 308 6.86 25.86 -1.45
N ARG A 309 6.17 24.75 -1.10
CA ARG A 309 6.33 24.05 0.18
C ARG A 309 7.17 22.79 0.09
N MET A 310 7.51 22.38 -1.12
CA MET A 310 8.37 21.23 -1.40
C MET A 310 9.25 21.55 -2.62
N ASP A 311 10.50 21.07 -2.60
CA ASP A 311 11.50 21.28 -3.67
C ASP A 311 12.29 19.98 -3.91
N MET A 312 11.57 18.89 -4.18
CA MET A 312 12.20 17.59 -4.46
C MET A 312 12.32 17.32 -5.97
N TRP A 313 11.32 17.78 -6.74
CA TRP A 313 11.16 17.44 -8.16
C TRP A 313 10.84 18.68 -9.00
N ASN A 314 10.27 18.48 -10.20
CA ASN A 314 10.02 19.55 -11.15
C ASN A 314 8.77 20.39 -10.77
N ARG A 315 9.01 21.59 -10.23
CA ARG A 315 7.97 22.54 -9.83
C ARG A 315 7.16 23.06 -11.01
N ASP A 316 7.82 23.32 -12.16
CA ASP A 316 7.14 23.93 -13.31
C ASP A 316 6.10 22.98 -13.90
N ALA A 317 6.40 21.69 -13.95
CA ALA A 317 5.44 20.66 -14.36
C ALA A 317 4.26 20.58 -13.38
N ALA A 318 4.51 20.58 -12.07
CA ALA A 318 3.48 20.60 -11.03
C ALA A 318 2.58 21.84 -11.16
N SER A 319 3.18 23.03 -11.29
CA SER A 319 2.43 24.29 -11.45
C SER A 319 1.64 24.34 -12.74
N THR A 320 2.19 23.82 -13.82
CA THR A 320 1.49 23.71 -15.11
C THR A 320 0.26 22.84 -15.01
N MET A 321 0.41 21.63 -14.47
CA MET A 321 -0.72 20.70 -14.34
C MET A 321 -1.77 21.24 -13.34
N SER A 322 -1.33 21.82 -12.23
CA SER A 322 -2.23 22.49 -11.26
C SER A 322 -3.01 23.64 -11.92
N GLY A 323 -2.37 24.43 -12.81
CA GLY A 323 -3.02 25.49 -13.57
C GLY A 323 -4.08 24.97 -14.53
N ILE A 324 -3.83 23.83 -15.20
CA ILE A 324 -4.80 23.19 -16.09
C ILE A 324 -6.04 22.74 -15.30
N PHE A 325 -5.84 22.10 -14.14
CA PHE A 325 -6.97 21.68 -13.29
C PHE A 325 -7.74 22.87 -12.69
N ALA A 326 -7.03 23.90 -12.23
CA ALA A 326 -7.62 25.13 -11.71
C ALA A 326 -8.48 25.83 -12.80
N GLY A 327 -7.98 25.93 -14.03
CA GLY A 327 -8.70 26.48 -15.17
C GLY A 327 -10.04 25.78 -15.43
N ARG A 328 -10.09 24.45 -15.29
CA ARG A 328 -11.34 23.66 -15.43
C ARG A 328 -12.39 23.97 -14.38
N LEU A 329 -11.96 24.36 -13.18
CA LEU A 329 -12.83 24.78 -12.10
C LEU A 329 -13.11 26.28 -12.13
N GLN A 330 -12.52 27.01 -13.07
CA GLN A 330 -12.56 28.48 -13.17
C GLN A 330 -12.04 29.16 -11.89
N GLU A 331 -11.06 28.54 -11.24
CA GLU A 331 -10.45 29.02 -10.01
C GLU A 331 -8.99 29.41 -10.26
N PRO A 332 -8.46 30.41 -9.54
CA PRO A 332 -7.03 30.65 -9.49
C PRO A 332 -6.27 29.44 -8.94
N THR A 333 -5.08 29.16 -9.43
CA THR A 333 -4.28 27.99 -9.02
C THR A 333 -4.05 27.91 -7.51
N LYS A 334 -3.92 29.04 -6.83
CA LYS A 334 -3.72 29.08 -5.36
C LYS A 334 -4.97 28.68 -4.61
N GLU A 335 -6.14 29.13 -5.04
CA GLU A 335 -7.45 28.79 -4.48
C GLU A 335 -7.75 27.31 -4.70
N PHE A 336 -7.49 26.79 -5.90
CA PHE A 336 -7.57 25.36 -6.20
C PHE A 336 -6.68 24.53 -5.25
N ALA A 337 -5.43 24.94 -5.06
CA ALA A 337 -4.53 24.28 -4.11
C ALA A 337 -5.09 24.30 -2.67
N GLY A 338 -5.68 25.40 -2.25
CA GLY A 338 -6.38 25.53 -0.96
C GLY A 338 -7.55 24.56 -0.82
N MET A 339 -8.36 24.42 -1.87
CA MET A 339 -9.47 23.44 -1.91
C MET A 339 -8.98 22.02 -1.70
N ILE A 340 -7.90 21.60 -2.38
CA ILE A 340 -7.32 20.26 -2.21
C ILE A 340 -6.90 20.03 -0.75
N PHE A 341 -6.21 20.98 -0.11
CA PHE A 341 -5.82 20.86 1.29
C PHE A 341 -7.01 20.80 2.24
N THR A 342 -8.05 21.59 1.98
CA THR A 342 -9.30 21.54 2.76
C THR A 342 -9.93 20.15 2.68
N MET A 343 -10.07 19.58 1.46
CA MET A 343 -10.63 18.24 1.27
C MET A 343 -9.82 17.15 2.01
N ILE A 344 -8.48 17.23 1.96
CA ILE A 344 -7.59 16.33 2.68
C ILE A 344 -7.79 16.46 4.18
N SER A 345 -7.77 17.69 4.70
CA SER A 345 -7.94 17.98 6.13
C SER A 345 -9.28 17.52 6.66
N ASP A 346 -10.38 17.81 5.95
CA ASP A 346 -11.73 17.41 6.35
C ASP A 346 -11.87 15.89 6.42
N ARG A 347 -11.25 15.18 5.48
CA ARG A 347 -11.25 13.72 5.47
C ARG A 347 -10.45 13.13 6.63
N LEU A 348 -9.26 13.68 6.92
CA LEU A 348 -8.44 13.27 8.07
C LEU A 348 -9.13 13.58 9.40
N ILE A 349 -9.69 14.78 9.56
CA ILE A 349 -10.44 15.18 10.76
C ILE A 349 -11.64 14.25 10.98
N THR A 350 -12.37 13.92 9.92
CA THR A 350 -13.50 12.98 10.00
C THR A 350 -13.07 11.62 10.54
N GLU A 351 -11.95 11.07 10.07
CA GLU A 351 -11.45 9.78 10.56
C GLU A 351 -10.88 9.86 11.98
N LEU A 352 -10.25 10.98 12.34
CA LEU A 352 -9.82 11.25 13.71
C LEU A 352 -11.01 11.25 14.68
N MET A 353 -12.08 11.97 14.34
CA MET A 353 -13.30 12.00 15.15
C MET A 353 -13.94 10.61 15.28
N LYS A 354 -14.03 9.86 14.20
CA LYS A 354 -14.53 8.47 14.24
C LYS A 354 -13.71 7.59 15.16
N LYS A 355 -12.39 7.75 15.16
CA LYS A 355 -11.51 6.97 16.05
C LYS A 355 -11.70 7.35 17.51
N GLN A 356 -11.78 8.65 17.83
CA GLN A 356 -12.04 9.11 19.19
C GLN A 356 -13.38 8.61 19.75
N LEU A 357 -14.46 8.69 18.96
CA LEU A 357 -15.78 8.17 19.37
C LEU A 357 -15.76 6.68 19.66
N ARG A 358 -15.03 5.89 18.88
CA ARG A 358 -14.86 4.44 19.15
C ARG A 358 -14.12 4.16 20.45
N LEU A 359 -13.12 4.97 20.80
CA LEU A 359 -12.38 4.85 22.06
C LEU A 359 -13.27 5.13 23.26
N GLU A 360 -14.10 6.18 23.19
CA GLU A 360 -15.08 6.52 24.23
C GLU A 360 -16.14 5.42 24.43
N GLU A 361 -16.66 4.81 23.35
CA GLU A 361 -17.57 3.66 23.42
C GLU A 361 -16.93 2.44 24.08
N HIS A 362 -15.64 2.18 23.83
CA HIS A 362 -14.92 1.07 24.45
C HIS A 362 -14.63 1.30 25.92
N SER A 363 -14.29 2.53 26.32
CA SER A 363 -14.09 2.87 27.74
C SER A 363 -15.36 2.81 28.55
N ASN A 364 -16.50 3.21 28.00
CA ASN A 364 -17.80 3.16 28.65
C ASN A 364 -18.44 1.75 28.68
N SER A 365 -17.90 0.79 27.95
CA SER A 365 -18.39 -0.60 27.93
C SER A 365 -17.64 -1.53 28.88
N ILE A 366 -16.68 -1.05 29.65
CA ILE A 366 -15.86 -1.80 30.61
C ILE A 366 -16.33 -1.56 32.07
N ASP A 367 -17.24 -0.61 32.31
CA ASP A 367 -17.95 -0.40 33.56
C ASP A 367 -19.28 -1.20 33.58
#